data_45a19f5b664157b9be0c38ed9e73f07e
#
_entry.id   45a19f5b664157b9be0c38ed9e73f07e
#
_cell.length_a   1.000
_cell.length_b   1.000
_cell.length_c   1.000
_cell.angle_alpha   90.00
_cell.angle_beta   90.00
_cell.angle_gamma   90.00
#
_symmetry.space_group_name_H-M   'P 1'
#
loop_
_entity.id
_entity.type
_entity.pdbx_description
1 polymer ?
#
loop_
_entity_poly.entity_id
_entity_poly.type
_entity_poly.pdbx_seq_one_letter_code
_entity_poly.pdbx_strand_id
1 'polypeptide(L)'
;PRFANVDLDDTLIRVLRESEKIVGTFRYPSVHPGGVVIVPDEIRKYVPVLVAPKGVQIVEWEKDQVEDSGLLKIDLLGNRSLAVVRDTIRQVNLNYGEVVSRCNYMNYHQIQPIGDEKTEKLMKAGKTMGVFYIESPATRQLLAKAGVVDFEHVVIYSSIIRPAANRFTNIMLARIHGEKWELLHPDLGFLAESYGIMVYEEQVSMAAMTLAGLGYAE
;
A
#
# COMPACT_ATOMS: atom_id res chain seq x y z
N PRO A 1 -17.27 19.54 -5.00
CA PRO A 1 -16.85 19.31 -3.62
C PRO A 1 -17.75 18.27 -2.97
N ARG A 2 -17.16 17.35 -2.17
CA ARG A 2 -17.90 16.26 -1.51
C ARG A 2 -18.97 16.73 -0.51
N PHE A 3 -19.01 18.00 -0.18
CA PHE A 3 -19.86 18.57 0.86
C PHE A 3 -20.76 19.72 0.36
N ALA A 4 -21.02 19.78 -0.95
CA ALA A 4 -21.81 20.87 -1.56
C ALA A 4 -23.26 20.97 -1.04
N ASN A 5 -23.77 19.94 -0.35
CA ASN A 5 -25.15 19.87 0.15
C ASN A 5 -25.21 19.72 1.68
N VAL A 6 -24.15 20.06 2.42
CA VAL A 6 -24.18 20.07 3.88
C VAL A 6 -24.65 21.44 4.33
N ASP A 7 -25.80 21.51 4.97
CA ASP A 7 -26.30 22.73 5.60
C ASP A 7 -25.50 22.96 6.89
N LEU A 8 -24.68 24.02 6.89
CA LEU A 8 -23.80 24.36 8.00
C LEU A 8 -24.45 25.51 8.80
N ASP A 9 -24.56 25.34 10.10
CA ASP A 9 -24.98 26.43 10.98
C ASP A 9 -23.92 27.57 11.04
N ASP A 10 -24.33 28.73 11.46
CA ASP A 10 -23.48 29.93 11.54
C ASP A 10 -22.25 29.73 12.46
N THR A 11 -22.37 28.89 13.47
CA THR A 11 -21.29 28.59 14.41
C THR A 11 -20.22 27.77 13.69
N LEU A 12 -20.63 26.77 12.94
CA LEU A 12 -19.71 25.91 12.19
C LEU A 12 -19.02 26.69 11.05
N ILE A 13 -19.78 27.55 10.36
CA ILE A 13 -19.21 28.44 9.33
C ILE A 13 -18.12 29.36 9.95
N ARG A 14 -18.38 29.93 11.14
CA ARG A 14 -17.41 30.75 11.83
C ARG A 14 -16.16 29.95 12.24
N VAL A 15 -16.33 28.73 12.75
CA VAL A 15 -15.21 27.84 13.10
C VAL A 15 -14.37 27.53 11.86
N LEU A 16 -14.99 27.22 10.72
CA LEU A 16 -14.28 26.96 9.47
C LEU A 16 -13.47 28.17 9.00
N ARG A 17 -14.06 29.37 9.02
CA ARG A 17 -13.35 30.61 8.67
C ARG A 17 -12.16 30.90 9.60
N GLU A 18 -12.32 30.69 10.91
CA GLU A 18 -11.21 30.86 11.86
C GLU A 18 -10.13 29.80 11.65
N SER A 19 -10.52 28.56 11.29
CA SER A 19 -9.55 27.48 11.02
C SER A 19 -8.71 27.74 9.77
N GLU A 20 -9.24 28.46 8.77
CA GLU A 20 -8.46 28.85 7.58
C GLU A 20 -7.25 29.72 7.93
N LYS A 21 -7.33 30.52 9.00
CA LYS A 21 -6.23 31.41 9.44
C LYS A 21 -5.00 30.66 9.97
N ILE A 22 -5.18 29.42 10.38
CA ILE A 22 -4.08 28.58 10.89
C ILE A 22 -3.54 27.59 9.83
N VAL A 23 -4.13 27.58 8.63
CA VAL A 23 -3.62 26.74 7.53
C VAL A 23 -2.23 27.24 7.13
N GLY A 24 -1.29 26.31 7.02
CA GLY A 24 0.11 26.60 6.72
C GLY A 24 0.98 27.00 7.91
N THR A 25 0.41 27.10 9.13
CA THR A 25 1.23 27.33 10.32
C THR A 25 1.90 26.04 10.77
N PHE A 26 3.15 26.16 11.23
CA PHE A 26 3.88 25.03 11.79
C PHE A 26 3.23 24.55 13.08
N ARG A 27 3.05 23.24 13.21
CA ARG A 27 2.47 22.60 14.39
C ARG A 27 3.54 21.96 15.27
N TYR A 28 4.17 20.92 14.78
CA TYR A 28 5.31 20.23 15.42
C TYR A 28 5.95 19.27 14.43
N PRO A 29 7.23 18.89 14.59
CA PRO A 29 7.84 17.84 13.82
C PRO A 29 7.17 16.49 14.11
N SER A 30 6.86 15.72 13.09
CA SER A 30 6.43 14.33 13.22
C SER A 30 7.56 13.39 12.83
N VAL A 31 7.51 12.15 13.30
CA VAL A 31 8.52 11.14 12.96
C VAL A 31 7.94 10.09 12.03
N HIS A 32 8.73 9.69 11.05
CA HIS A 32 8.45 8.50 10.26
C HIS A 32 8.92 7.25 11.02
N PRO A 33 8.03 6.28 11.31
CA PRO A 33 8.37 5.15 12.19
C PRO A 33 9.38 4.17 11.59
N GLY A 34 9.57 4.16 10.28
CA GLY A 34 10.49 3.29 9.56
C GLY A 34 11.64 4.01 8.87
N GLY A 35 11.62 5.35 8.82
CA GLY A 35 12.66 6.14 8.16
C GLY A 35 13.93 6.24 9.03
N VAL A 36 15.06 5.83 8.48
CA VAL A 36 16.38 5.89 9.14
C VAL A 36 17.36 6.60 8.22
N VAL A 37 18.03 7.63 8.73
CA VAL A 37 19.11 8.32 8.03
C VAL A 37 20.44 7.70 8.44
N ILE A 38 21.27 7.33 7.46
CA ILE A 38 22.56 6.70 7.68
C ILE A 38 23.67 7.64 7.20
N VAL A 39 24.66 7.84 8.04
CA VAL A 39 25.85 8.67 7.78
C VAL A 39 27.11 7.91 8.20
N PRO A 40 28.29 8.27 7.64
CA PRO A 40 29.55 7.56 7.94
C PRO A 40 30.03 7.66 9.40
N ASP A 41 29.70 8.75 10.10
CA ASP A 41 30.11 9.01 11.49
C ASP A 41 28.99 9.71 12.27
N GLU A 42 29.30 10.60 13.21
CA GLU A 42 28.30 11.23 14.07
C GLU A 42 27.31 12.10 13.28
N ILE A 43 26.00 11.78 13.36
CA ILE A 43 24.91 12.43 12.62
C ILE A 43 24.87 13.95 12.81
N ARG A 44 25.26 14.46 13.98
CA ARG A 44 25.26 15.88 14.31
C ARG A 44 26.23 16.72 13.50
N LYS A 45 27.17 16.09 12.80
CA LYS A 45 28.07 16.76 11.86
C LYS A 45 27.39 17.10 10.54
N TYR A 46 26.28 16.46 10.24
CA TYR A 46 25.57 16.55 8.96
C TYR A 46 24.25 17.29 9.08
N VAL A 47 23.52 17.06 10.17
CA VAL A 47 22.16 17.55 10.33
C VAL A 47 21.85 17.85 11.80
N PRO A 48 21.07 18.89 12.12
CA PRO A 48 20.56 19.12 13.46
C PRO A 48 19.72 17.95 13.96
N VAL A 49 19.89 17.63 15.24
CA VAL A 49 19.24 16.47 15.88
C VAL A 49 18.53 16.92 17.14
N LEU A 50 17.30 16.46 17.30
CA LEU A 50 16.54 16.63 18.56
C LEU A 50 16.15 15.26 19.12
N VAL A 51 15.74 15.23 20.37
CA VAL A 51 15.25 14.02 21.02
C VAL A 51 13.73 14.07 21.06
N ALA A 52 13.10 13.08 20.39
CA ALA A 52 11.65 12.94 20.41
C ALA A 52 11.15 12.57 21.82
N PRO A 53 9.88 12.82 22.17
CA PRO A 53 9.31 12.45 23.47
C PRO A 53 9.48 10.96 23.84
N LYS A 54 9.66 10.10 22.84
CA LYS A 54 9.95 8.66 23.02
C LYS A 54 11.40 8.35 23.40
N GLY A 55 12.26 9.34 23.53
CA GLY A 55 13.67 9.17 23.86
C GLY A 55 14.58 8.78 22.69
N VAL A 56 14.07 8.77 21.46
CA VAL A 56 14.86 8.49 20.25
C VAL A 56 15.36 9.77 19.61
N GLN A 57 16.56 9.74 19.05
CA GLN A 57 17.10 10.85 18.25
C GLN A 57 16.40 10.89 16.90
N ILE A 58 16.03 12.11 16.49
CA ILE A 58 15.45 12.38 15.17
C ILE A 58 16.16 13.54 14.52
N VAL A 59 16.28 13.52 13.21
CA VAL A 59 16.78 14.66 12.44
C VAL A 59 15.70 15.73 12.34
N GLU A 60 16.08 17.01 12.39
CA GLU A 60 15.14 18.13 12.28
C GLU A 60 14.70 18.44 10.85
N TRP A 61 15.39 17.87 9.88
CA TRP A 61 15.06 18.09 8.49
C TRP A 61 13.88 17.23 8.02
N GLU A 62 13.08 17.81 7.17
CA GLU A 62 12.03 17.12 6.44
C GLU A 62 12.65 16.17 5.39
N LYS A 63 11.91 15.17 4.94
CA LYS A 63 12.42 14.11 4.05
C LYS A 63 13.09 14.64 2.78
N ASP A 64 12.48 15.64 2.13
CA ASP A 64 13.00 16.19 0.88
C ASP A 64 14.31 16.95 1.14
N GLN A 65 14.44 17.65 2.26
CA GLN A 65 15.69 18.30 2.68
C GLN A 65 16.82 17.29 2.95
N VAL A 66 16.47 16.13 3.53
CA VAL A 66 17.42 15.02 3.75
C VAL A 66 17.94 14.48 2.42
N GLU A 67 17.03 14.25 1.47
CA GLU A 67 17.36 13.76 0.12
C GLU A 67 18.17 14.79 -0.68
N ASP A 68 17.75 16.06 -0.68
CA ASP A 68 18.45 17.17 -1.36
C ASP A 68 19.88 17.39 -0.83
N SER A 69 20.11 17.07 0.44
CA SER A 69 21.44 17.14 1.06
C SER A 69 22.34 15.95 0.73
N GLY A 70 21.84 14.98 -0.02
CA GLY A 70 22.58 13.78 -0.40
C GLY A 70 22.74 12.77 0.74
N LEU A 71 21.96 12.89 1.81
CA LEU A 71 21.98 11.93 2.90
C LEU A 71 21.17 10.67 2.53
N LEU A 72 21.71 9.51 2.87
CA LEU A 72 21.03 8.24 2.61
C LEU A 72 19.90 8.02 3.62
N LYS A 73 18.67 8.01 3.13
CA LYS A 73 17.48 7.63 3.91
C LYS A 73 17.04 6.22 3.50
N ILE A 74 16.90 5.35 4.47
CA ILE A 74 16.39 3.98 4.29
C ILE A 74 15.07 3.86 5.04
N ASP A 75 14.06 3.29 4.38
CA ASP A 75 12.77 3.00 5.01
C ASP A 75 12.71 1.52 5.40
N LEU A 76 12.73 1.27 6.71
CA LEU A 76 12.61 -0.07 7.28
C LEU A 76 11.15 -0.37 7.59
N LEU A 77 10.52 -1.10 6.68
CA LEU A 77 9.12 -1.47 6.80
C LEU A 77 9.00 -2.89 7.37
N GLY A 78 8.42 -3.00 8.56
CA GLY A 78 8.08 -4.29 9.15
C GLY A 78 6.78 -4.85 8.57
N ASN A 79 6.75 -6.15 8.27
CA ASN A 79 5.54 -6.84 7.85
C ASN A 79 4.79 -7.40 9.08
N ARG A 80 4.00 -6.56 9.74
CA ARG A 80 3.23 -6.95 10.92
C ARG A 80 2.23 -8.07 10.64
N SER A 81 1.64 -8.10 9.46
CA SER A 81 0.68 -9.14 9.08
C SER A 81 1.33 -10.51 8.95
N LEU A 82 2.54 -10.57 8.41
CA LEU A 82 3.30 -11.80 8.38
C LEU A 82 3.69 -12.27 9.79
N ALA A 83 3.96 -11.34 10.71
CA ALA A 83 4.17 -11.66 12.12
C ALA A 83 2.92 -12.27 12.77
N VAL A 84 1.72 -11.78 12.43
CA VAL A 84 0.45 -12.38 12.89
C VAL A 84 0.31 -13.81 12.38
N VAL A 85 0.61 -14.07 11.11
CA VAL A 85 0.59 -15.43 10.53
C VAL A 85 1.58 -16.34 11.28
N ARG A 86 2.82 -15.87 11.49
CA ARG A 86 3.84 -16.59 12.26
C ARG A 86 3.34 -16.94 13.66
N ASP A 87 2.82 -15.97 14.38
CA ASP A 87 2.39 -16.15 15.77
C ASP A 87 1.14 -17.05 15.84
N THR A 88 0.25 -17.00 14.84
CA THR A 88 -0.88 -17.92 14.71
C THR A 88 -0.40 -19.36 14.53
N ILE A 89 0.51 -19.59 13.59
CA ILE A 89 1.13 -20.92 13.37
C ILE A 89 1.76 -21.44 14.66
N ARG A 90 2.52 -20.57 15.36
CA ARG A 90 3.13 -20.91 16.64
C ARG A 90 2.09 -21.31 17.69
N GLN A 91 1.02 -20.54 17.84
CA GLN A 91 -0.04 -20.83 18.81
C GLN A 91 -0.79 -22.13 18.48
N VAL A 92 -1.09 -22.37 17.21
CA VAL A 92 -1.71 -23.63 16.77
C VAL A 92 -0.81 -24.82 17.13
N ASN A 93 0.47 -24.74 16.84
CA ASN A 93 1.42 -25.82 17.17
C ASN A 93 1.58 -26.03 18.68
N LEU A 94 1.55 -24.97 19.49
CA LEU A 94 1.62 -25.07 20.95
C LEU A 94 0.35 -25.68 21.55
N ASN A 95 -0.81 -25.28 21.08
CA ASN A 95 -2.10 -25.68 21.68
C ASN A 95 -2.60 -27.04 21.17
N TYR A 96 -2.21 -27.41 19.95
CA TYR A 96 -2.72 -28.60 19.27
C TYR A 96 -1.60 -29.52 18.77
N GLY A 97 -0.37 -29.31 19.21
CA GLY A 97 0.83 -30.00 18.72
C GLY A 97 0.75 -31.53 18.80
N GLU A 98 0.11 -32.09 19.83
CA GLU A 98 -0.11 -33.53 19.94
C GLU A 98 -1.11 -34.06 18.91
N VAL A 99 -2.12 -33.25 18.55
CA VAL A 99 -3.11 -33.59 17.53
C VAL A 99 -2.54 -33.35 16.14
N VAL A 100 -1.77 -32.28 15.97
CA VAL A 100 -1.11 -31.90 14.71
C VAL A 100 0.13 -32.77 14.44
N SER A 101 0.79 -33.31 15.47
CA SER A 101 1.96 -34.19 15.30
C SER A 101 1.64 -35.50 14.60
N ARG A 102 0.39 -35.94 14.60
CA ARG A 102 -0.09 -37.05 13.73
C ARG A 102 -0.23 -36.64 12.26
N CYS A 103 -0.21 -35.32 11.95
CA CYS A 103 -0.46 -34.73 10.61
C CYS A 103 0.65 -33.79 10.13
N ASN A 104 1.83 -33.78 10.76
CA ASN A 104 2.91 -32.78 10.58
C ASN A 104 2.63 -31.42 11.23
N TYR A 105 3.65 -30.86 11.91
CA TYR A 105 3.60 -29.48 12.42
C TYR A 105 3.26 -28.50 11.31
N MET A 106 2.27 -27.64 11.56
CA MET A 106 1.92 -26.60 10.61
C MET A 106 3.11 -25.63 10.43
N ASN A 107 3.48 -25.38 9.19
CA ASN A 107 4.51 -24.40 8.84
C ASN A 107 4.12 -23.66 7.54
N TYR A 108 4.85 -22.59 7.22
CA TYR A 108 4.58 -21.78 6.03
C TYR A 108 4.57 -22.57 4.71
N HIS A 109 5.43 -23.58 4.58
CA HIS A 109 5.56 -24.38 3.36
C HIS A 109 4.39 -25.33 3.13
N GLN A 110 3.64 -25.65 4.18
CA GLN A 110 2.47 -26.52 4.13
C GLN A 110 1.18 -25.74 3.89
N ILE A 111 1.20 -24.41 4.10
CA ILE A 111 0.06 -23.54 3.83
C ILE A 111 0.11 -23.17 2.34
N GLN A 112 -0.78 -23.73 1.56
CA GLN A 112 -0.93 -23.44 0.12
C GLN A 112 -2.21 -22.64 -0.11
N PRO A 113 -2.15 -21.29 0.00
CA PRO A 113 -3.36 -20.46 -0.13
C PRO A 113 -3.78 -20.24 -1.58
N ILE A 114 -2.86 -20.47 -2.54
CA ILE A 114 -3.12 -20.25 -3.96
C ILE A 114 -3.98 -21.39 -4.47
N GLY A 115 -5.12 -21.05 -5.12
CA GLY A 115 -6.06 -22.01 -5.65
C GLY A 115 -7.02 -22.63 -4.62
N ASP A 116 -7.12 -22.05 -3.39
CA ASP A 116 -8.15 -22.46 -2.44
C ASP A 116 -9.50 -21.88 -2.85
N GLU A 117 -10.35 -22.73 -3.41
CA GLU A 117 -11.68 -22.36 -3.92
C GLU A 117 -12.58 -21.69 -2.86
N LYS A 118 -12.45 -22.09 -1.60
CA LYS A 118 -13.26 -21.49 -0.50
C LYS A 118 -12.84 -20.05 -0.24
N THR A 119 -11.54 -19.81 -0.21
CA THR A 119 -10.96 -18.46 -0.06
C THR A 119 -11.35 -17.59 -1.25
N GLU A 120 -11.20 -18.08 -2.47
CA GLU A 120 -11.61 -17.36 -3.69
C GLU A 120 -13.09 -17.00 -3.66
N LYS A 121 -13.95 -17.94 -3.27
CA LYS A 121 -15.40 -17.71 -3.16
C LYS A 121 -15.74 -16.62 -2.15
N LEU A 122 -15.07 -16.57 -1.00
CA LEU A 122 -15.24 -15.52 -0.01
C LEU A 122 -14.80 -14.16 -0.54
N MET A 123 -13.65 -14.12 -1.24
CA MET A 123 -13.14 -12.89 -1.84
C MET A 123 -14.06 -12.39 -2.96
N LYS A 124 -14.50 -13.25 -3.87
CA LYS A 124 -15.48 -12.93 -4.93
C LYS A 124 -16.80 -12.37 -4.37
N ALA A 125 -17.18 -12.79 -3.18
CA ALA A 125 -18.37 -12.26 -2.49
C ALA A 125 -18.09 -10.96 -1.70
N GLY A 126 -16.85 -10.43 -1.70
CA GLY A 126 -16.44 -9.27 -0.90
C GLY A 126 -16.53 -9.50 0.62
N LYS A 127 -16.52 -10.76 1.06
CA LYS A 127 -16.63 -11.14 2.48
C LYS A 127 -15.26 -11.20 3.16
N THR A 128 -14.49 -10.10 3.05
CA THR A 128 -13.11 -9.99 3.54
C THR A 128 -12.96 -9.06 4.74
N MET A 129 -14.03 -8.86 5.51
CA MET A 129 -13.96 -8.11 6.76
C MET A 129 -13.03 -8.83 7.75
N GLY A 130 -12.11 -8.07 8.36
CA GLY A 130 -11.11 -8.60 9.28
C GLY A 130 -9.88 -9.21 8.58
N VAL A 131 -9.86 -9.26 7.25
CA VAL A 131 -8.68 -9.72 6.50
C VAL A 131 -7.82 -8.51 6.17
N PHE A 132 -6.61 -8.50 6.69
CA PHE A 132 -5.68 -7.38 6.53
C PHE A 132 -5.54 -6.96 5.06
N TYR A 133 -5.50 -5.66 4.84
CA TYR A 133 -5.31 -4.97 3.56
C TYR A 133 -6.49 -5.05 2.58
N ILE A 134 -7.33 -6.07 2.64
CA ILE A 134 -8.49 -6.25 1.73
C ILE A 134 -9.85 -6.09 2.42
N GLU A 135 -9.88 -5.54 3.64
CA GLU A 135 -11.10 -5.31 4.41
C GLU A 135 -11.80 -3.97 4.11
N SER A 136 -11.13 -3.05 3.41
CA SER A 136 -11.71 -1.73 3.13
C SER A 136 -12.97 -1.84 2.27
N PRO A 137 -13.96 -0.95 2.45
CA PRO A 137 -15.17 -0.95 1.61
C PRO A 137 -14.85 -0.88 0.11
N ALA A 138 -13.83 -0.11 -0.29
CA ALA A 138 -13.41 0.02 -1.68
C ALA A 138 -12.87 -1.31 -2.23
N THR A 139 -11.99 -1.99 -1.49
CA THR A 139 -11.43 -3.28 -1.90
C THR A 139 -12.52 -4.35 -1.97
N ARG A 140 -13.37 -4.43 -0.96
CA ARG A 140 -14.48 -5.40 -0.92
C ARG A 140 -15.44 -5.23 -2.09
N GLN A 141 -15.77 -3.98 -2.45
CA GLN A 141 -16.60 -3.69 -3.61
C GLN A 141 -15.89 -4.04 -4.93
N LEU A 142 -14.59 -3.76 -5.03
CA LEU A 142 -13.82 -4.10 -6.22
C LEU A 142 -13.75 -5.61 -6.42
N LEU A 143 -13.42 -6.39 -5.39
CA LEU A 143 -13.42 -7.85 -5.42
C LEU A 143 -14.76 -8.42 -5.90
N ALA A 144 -15.87 -7.92 -5.32
CA ALA A 144 -17.20 -8.36 -5.68
C ALA A 144 -17.60 -7.97 -7.12
N LYS A 145 -17.21 -6.78 -7.57
CA LYS A 145 -17.52 -6.30 -8.93
C LYS A 145 -16.69 -7.02 -9.98
N ALA A 146 -15.42 -7.27 -9.72
CA ALA A 146 -14.54 -7.92 -10.67
C ALA A 146 -14.92 -9.38 -10.90
N GLY A 147 -15.34 -10.12 -9.88
CA GLY A 147 -15.75 -11.52 -9.99
C GLY A 147 -14.62 -12.50 -10.29
N VAL A 148 -13.44 -12.02 -10.63
CA VAL A 148 -12.21 -12.79 -10.83
C VAL A 148 -11.27 -12.47 -9.67
N VAL A 149 -10.83 -13.50 -8.96
CA VAL A 149 -9.99 -13.33 -7.76
C VAL A 149 -9.06 -14.54 -7.68
N ASP A 150 -7.85 -14.35 -8.12
CA ASP A 150 -6.68 -15.19 -7.88
C ASP A 150 -5.60 -14.32 -7.21
N PHE A 151 -4.42 -14.85 -7.02
CA PHE A 151 -3.34 -14.13 -6.36
C PHE A 151 -2.94 -12.86 -7.13
N GLU A 152 -2.76 -12.98 -8.43
CA GLU A 152 -2.34 -11.88 -9.32
C GLU A 152 -3.38 -10.76 -9.32
N HIS A 153 -4.65 -11.10 -9.40
CA HIS A 153 -5.74 -10.11 -9.34
C HIS A 153 -5.82 -9.41 -7.98
N VAL A 154 -5.58 -10.13 -6.86
CA VAL A 154 -5.53 -9.50 -5.53
C VAL A 154 -4.40 -8.48 -5.47
N VAL A 155 -3.23 -8.77 -6.04
CA VAL A 155 -2.09 -7.83 -6.12
C VAL A 155 -2.49 -6.60 -6.95
N ILE A 156 -3.07 -6.78 -8.13
CA ILE A 156 -3.56 -5.68 -8.98
C ILE A 156 -4.59 -4.82 -8.23
N TYR A 157 -5.59 -5.44 -7.61
CA TYR A 157 -6.66 -4.72 -6.91
C TYR A 157 -6.13 -3.94 -5.71
N SER A 158 -5.17 -4.50 -4.97
CA SER A 158 -4.55 -3.80 -3.85
C SER A 158 -3.73 -2.60 -4.29
N SER A 159 -3.17 -2.65 -5.48
CA SER A 159 -2.31 -1.61 -6.03
C SER A 159 -3.08 -0.48 -6.70
N ILE A 160 -4.19 -0.79 -7.39
CA ILE A 160 -4.98 0.21 -8.14
C ILE A 160 -5.91 1.06 -7.26
N ILE A 161 -6.22 0.62 -6.03
CA ILE A 161 -7.11 1.37 -5.13
C ILE A 161 -6.38 2.61 -4.59
N ARG A 162 -6.43 3.68 -5.35
CA ARG A 162 -5.91 5.00 -5.00
C ARG A 162 -6.97 6.06 -5.28
N PRO A 163 -7.05 7.16 -4.51
CA PRO A 163 -8.07 8.20 -4.72
C PRO A 163 -8.08 8.77 -6.15
N ALA A 164 -6.91 8.92 -6.76
CA ALA A 164 -6.77 9.45 -8.12
C ALA A 164 -7.03 8.39 -9.23
N ALA A 165 -7.07 7.11 -8.89
CA ALA A 165 -7.11 6.02 -9.87
C ALA A 165 -8.53 5.49 -10.18
N ASN A 166 -9.59 6.09 -9.63
CA ASN A 166 -10.96 5.60 -9.80
C ASN A 166 -11.36 5.40 -11.27
N ARG A 167 -10.91 6.28 -12.19
CA ARG A 167 -11.17 6.16 -13.63
C ARG A 167 -10.55 4.87 -14.16
N PHE A 168 -9.31 4.59 -13.83
CA PHE A 168 -8.58 3.40 -14.28
C PHE A 168 -9.14 2.12 -13.68
N THR A 169 -9.60 2.15 -12.43
CA THR A 169 -10.33 1.03 -11.81
C THR A 169 -11.58 0.64 -12.61
N ASN A 170 -12.35 1.62 -13.08
CA ASN A 170 -13.54 1.37 -13.89
C ASN A 170 -13.17 0.80 -15.28
N ILE A 171 -12.12 1.33 -15.91
CA ILE A 171 -11.61 0.80 -17.19
C ILE A 171 -11.15 -0.65 -17.00
N MET A 172 -10.42 -0.94 -15.94
CA MET A 172 -9.97 -2.30 -15.64
C MET A 172 -11.15 -3.26 -15.48
N LEU A 173 -12.18 -2.87 -14.70
CA LEU A 173 -13.38 -3.67 -14.52
C LEU A 173 -14.08 -3.96 -15.86
N ALA A 174 -14.22 -2.97 -16.74
CA ALA A 174 -14.81 -3.15 -18.04
C ALA A 174 -14.02 -4.15 -18.90
N ARG A 175 -12.69 -4.08 -18.86
CA ARG A 175 -11.80 -5.00 -19.57
C ARG A 175 -11.83 -6.42 -19.00
N ILE A 176 -11.89 -6.56 -17.67
CA ILE A 176 -12.11 -7.86 -17.02
C ILE A 176 -13.42 -8.50 -17.49
N HIS A 177 -14.46 -7.71 -17.72
CA HIS A 177 -15.77 -8.16 -18.19
C HIS A 177 -15.87 -8.31 -19.71
N GLY A 178 -14.75 -8.22 -20.42
CA GLY A 178 -14.68 -8.53 -21.85
C GLY A 178 -14.77 -7.33 -22.79
N GLU A 179 -14.65 -6.09 -22.27
CA GLU A 179 -14.47 -4.93 -23.15
C GLU A 179 -13.18 -5.10 -23.96
N LYS A 180 -13.27 -4.92 -25.27
CA LYS A 180 -12.12 -4.97 -26.16
C LYS A 180 -11.20 -3.78 -25.91
N TRP A 181 -9.93 -4.03 -25.84
CA TRP A 181 -8.92 -3.02 -25.63
C TRP A 181 -7.62 -3.38 -26.37
N GLU A 182 -6.81 -2.38 -26.63
CA GLU A 182 -5.51 -2.52 -27.26
C GLU A 182 -4.45 -1.84 -26.37
N LEU A 183 -3.22 -2.31 -26.51
CA LEU A 183 -2.08 -1.64 -25.89
C LEU A 183 -1.86 -0.27 -26.54
N LEU A 184 -1.47 0.72 -25.75
CA LEU A 184 -1.12 2.06 -26.26
C LEU A 184 0.08 2.03 -27.22
N HIS A 185 0.98 1.06 -27.04
CA HIS A 185 2.11 0.82 -27.92
C HIS A 185 2.45 -0.69 -27.91
N PRO A 186 2.85 -1.27 -29.05
CA PRO A 186 3.20 -2.70 -29.13
C PRO A 186 4.27 -3.13 -28.13
N ASP A 187 5.26 -2.27 -27.88
CA ASP A 187 6.38 -2.57 -26.98
C ASP A 187 5.97 -2.57 -25.49
N LEU A 188 4.76 -2.15 -25.16
CA LEU A 188 4.21 -2.18 -23.79
C LEU A 188 3.50 -3.50 -23.48
N GLY A 189 3.90 -4.60 -24.10
CA GLY A 189 3.30 -5.93 -23.93
C GLY A 189 3.22 -6.41 -22.49
N PHE A 190 4.14 -5.99 -21.63
CA PHE A 190 4.13 -6.29 -20.19
C PHE A 190 2.92 -5.72 -19.43
N LEU A 191 2.22 -4.73 -19.99
CA LEU A 191 0.98 -4.22 -19.39
C LEU A 191 -0.23 -5.12 -19.61
N ALA A 192 -0.10 -6.18 -20.42
CA ALA A 192 -1.21 -7.10 -20.68
C ALA A 192 -1.69 -7.78 -19.39
N GLU A 193 -0.80 -8.12 -18.47
CA GLU A 193 -1.12 -8.70 -17.16
C GLU A 193 -2.02 -7.82 -16.30
N SER A 194 -1.89 -6.50 -16.44
CA SER A 194 -2.68 -5.49 -15.73
C SER A 194 -3.71 -4.79 -16.61
N TYR A 195 -4.18 -5.50 -17.64
CA TYR A 195 -5.23 -5.02 -18.55
C TYR A 195 -4.86 -3.72 -19.29
N GLY A 196 -3.57 -3.53 -19.62
CA GLY A 196 -3.07 -2.33 -20.29
C GLY A 196 -3.03 -1.07 -19.42
N ILE A 197 -3.05 -1.23 -18.10
CA ILE A 197 -3.01 -0.13 -17.14
C ILE A 197 -1.71 -0.22 -16.34
N MET A 198 -1.01 0.87 -16.17
CA MET A 198 0.14 0.95 -15.28
C MET A 198 -0.34 0.97 -13.82
N VAL A 199 -0.19 -0.17 -13.16
CA VAL A 199 -0.65 -0.39 -11.78
C VAL A 199 0.52 -0.35 -10.80
N TYR A 200 1.72 -0.73 -11.26
CA TYR A 200 2.93 -0.85 -10.47
C TYR A 200 3.95 0.23 -10.85
N GLU A 201 4.75 0.64 -9.88
CA GLU A 201 5.87 1.57 -10.10
C GLU A 201 6.87 1.02 -11.13
N GLU A 202 7.14 -0.28 -11.05
CA GLU A 202 8.04 -0.98 -11.97
C GLU A 202 7.55 -0.89 -13.42
N GLN A 203 6.24 -0.92 -13.65
CA GLN A 203 5.68 -0.76 -14.99
C GLN A 203 5.91 0.63 -15.57
N VAL A 204 5.95 1.67 -14.72
CA VAL A 204 6.30 3.04 -15.16
C VAL A 204 7.77 3.10 -15.58
N SER A 205 8.65 2.55 -14.76
CA SER A 205 10.09 2.47 -15.08
C SER A 205 10.34 1.65 -16.36
N MET A 206 9.69 0.49 -16.48
CA MET A 206 9.78 -0.34 -17.69
C MET A 206 9.29 0.39 -18.94
N ALA A 207 8.20 1.17 -18.83
CA ALA A 207 7.69 1.96 -19.94
C ALA A 207 8.69 3.06 -20.36
N ALA A 208 9.29 3.76 -19.41
CA ALA A 208 10.31 4.77 -19.67
C ALA A 208 11.55 4.14 -20.33
N MET A 209 12.03 3.02 -19.83
CA MET A 209 13.16 2.29 -20.43
C MET A 209 12.83 1.82 -21.85
N THR A 210 11.65 1.26 -22.07
CA THR A 210 11.26 0.69 -23.35
C THR A 210 11.02 1.75 -24.41
N LEU A 211 10.34 2.85 -24.07
CA LEU A 211 9.93 3.86 -25.04
C LEU A 211 10.98 4.96 -25.22
N ALA A 212 11.72 5.33 -24.17
CA ALA A 212 12.71 6.40 -24.20
C ALA A 212 14.15 5.91 -24.23
N GLY A 213 14.38 4.60 -24.08
CA GLY A 213 15.73 4.02 -24.05
C GLY A 213 16.53 4.38 -22.79
N LEU A 214 15.85 4.75 -21.70
CA LEU A 214 16.49 5.08 -20.43
C LEU A 214 17.07 3.83 -19.76
N GLY A 215 18.14 4.01 -18.98
CA GLY A 215 18.66 2.98 -18.08
C GLY A 215 17.85 2.91 -16.79
N TYR A 216 18.02 1.82 -16.04
CA TYR A 216 17.28 1.61 -14.78
C TYR A 216 17.58 2.68 -13.71
N ALA A 217 18.74 3.31 -13.76
CA ALA A 217 19.20 4.33 -12.82
C ALA A 217 18.87 5.77 -13.26
N GLU A 218 18.27 5.94 -14.43
CA GLU A 218 17.88 7.23 -15.02
C GLU A 218 16.37 7.47 -14.85
#